data_38c0e09b6a81487bc5713c2d463b5a54
#
_entry.id   38c0e09b6a81487bc5713c2d463b5a54
#
_cell.length_a   1.000
_cell.length_b   1.000
_cell.length_c   1.000
_cell.angle_alpha   90.00
_cell.angle_beta   90.00
_cell.angle_gamma   90.00
#
_symmetry.space_group_name_H-M   'P 1'
#
loop_
_entity.id
_entity.type
_entity.pdbx_description
1 polymer ?
#
loop_
_entity_poly.entity_id
_entity_poly.type
_entity_poly.pdbx_seq_one_letter_code
_entity_poly.pdbx_strand_id
1 'polypeptide(L)'
;MSSRLVAFASALLLAVAGAALPQSSAQAADEIVLKYRLLERSVDVADLERFAETGELTRPLRRYIRVSGQRPEQVRETLTQEFAVSPRLLDRMLNNPIGEAALNQISEAIYPPSGQADETALRSALVLSASDDGRVSIIEVVRNYPTPQVYIDSERLIAAYGQIQVLSNRVGPLLEGLGL
;
A
#
# COMPACT_ATOMS: atom_id res chain seq x y z
N MET A 1 39.12 -53.50 49.72
CA MET A 1 37.69 -53.50 49.98
C MET A 1 37.11 -52.30 49.29
N SER A 2 36.34 -52.53 48.28
CA SER A 2 35.98 -51.66 47.17
C SER A 2 34.70 -50.89 47.44
N SER A 3 34.71 -49.58 47.40
CA SER A 3 33.48 -48.77 47.38
C SER A 3 33.33 -48.16 46.00
N ARG A 4 32.32 -48.65 45.30
CA ARG A 4 31.94 -48.13 43.98
C ARG A 4 31.00 -46.93 44.16
N LEU A 5 31.48 -45.74 43.78
CA LEU A 5 30.67 -44.56 43.63
C LEU A 5 30.01 -44.58 42.23
N VAL A 6 28.71 -44.75 42.23
CA VAL A 6 27.88 -44.65 41.03
C VAL A 6 27.49 -43.18 40.84
N ALA A 7 28.08 -42.58 39.85
CA ALA A 7 27.71 -41.23 39.45
C ALA A 7 26.45 -41.29 38.56
N PHE A 8 25.35 -40.77 39.05
CA PHE A 8 24.14 -40.53 38.25
C PHE A 8 24.33 -39.23 37.46
N ALA A 9 24.58 -39.39 36.19
CA ALA A 9 24.54 -38.28 35.23
C ALA A 9 23.06 -38.08 34.83
N SER A 10 22.42 -37.10 35.44
CA SER A 10 21.07 -36.66 35.01
C SER A 10 21.23 -35.77 33.78
N ALA A 11 20.99 -36.33 32.62
CA ALA A 11 20.88 -35.57 31.36
C ALA A 11 19.54 -34.81 31.36
N LEU A 12 19.59 -33.54 31.66
CA LEU A 12 18.42 -32.62 31.54
C LEU A 12 18.24 -32.28 30.04
N LEU A 13 17.37 -33.02 29.36
CA LEU A 13 16.89 -32.70 28.03
C LEU A 13 15.95 -31.49 28.12
N LEU A 14 16.47 -30.28 27.89
CA LEU A 14 15.67 -29.11 27.61
C LEU A 14 15.06 -29.26 26.19
N ALA A 15 13.83 -29.78 26.14
CA ALA A 15 13.00 -29.67 24.97
C ALA A 15 12.61 -28.17 24.79
N VAL A 16 13.35 -27.45 23.97
CA VAL A 16 12.93 -26.15 23.46
C VAL A 16 11.79 -26.42 22.49
N ALA A 17 10.56 -26.42 23.02
CA ALA A 17 9.37 -26.30 22.18
C ALA A 17 9.42 -24.92 21.54
N GLY A 18 9.99 -24.84 20.35
CA GLY A 18 9.91 -23.68 19.50
C GLY A 18 8.44 -23.44 19.18
N ALA A 19 7.79 -22.54 19.94
CA ALA A 19 6.54 -21.99 19.52
C ALA A 19 6.81 -21.27 18.19
N ALA A 20 6.44 -21.93 17.08
CA ALA A 20 6.32 -21.27 15.80
C ALA A 20 5.23 -20.20 15.97
N LEU A 21 5.64 -18.99 16.32
CA LEU A 21 4.77 -17.84 16.20
C LEU A 21 4.36 -17.79 14.72
N PRO A 22 3.08 -17.71 14.40
CA PRO A 22 2.68 -17.46 13.04
C PRO A 22 3.36 -16.14 12.66
N GLN A 23 4.36 -16.21 11.80
CA GLN A 23 4.85 -15.04 11.09
C GLN A 23 3.67 -14.62 10.25
N SER A 24 2.96 -13.59 10.69
CA SER A 24 2.10 -12.84 9.81
C SER A 24 3.04 -12.21 8.77
N SER A 25 3.30 -12.96 7.70
CA SER A 25 3.83 -12.37 6.48
C SER A 25 2.88 -11.22 6.18
N ALA A 26 3.39 -10.00 6.07
CA ALA A 26 2.63 -8.88 5.57
C ALA A 26 2.06 -9.35 4.23
N GLN A 27 0.78 -9.68 4.23
CA GLN A 27 0.12 -10.24 3.06
C GLN A 27 -0.19 -9.05 2.17
N ALA A 28 0.40 -9.04 0.99
CA ALA A 28 0.06 -8.07 -0.05
C ALA A 28 -1.44 -8.12 -0.32
N ALA A 29 -2.03 -7.03 -0.79
CA ALA A 29 -3.45 -7.00 -1.05
C ALA A 29 -3.83 -7.98 -2.17
N ASP A 30 -4.80 -8.85 -1.88
CA ASP A 30 -5.37 -9.79 -2.85
C ASP A 30 -6.63 -9.20 -3.50
N GLU A 31 -7.34 -8.35 -2.79
CA GLU A 31 -8.63 -7.79 -3.21
C GLU A 31 -8.72 -6.28 -2.97
N ILE A 32 -9.32 -5.59 -3.92
CA ILE A 32 -9.65 -4.17 -3.83
C ILE A 32 -11.16 -4.01 -3.78
N VAL A 33 -11.65 -3.23 -2.83
CA VAL A 33 -13.04 -2.80 -2.80
C VAL A 33 -13.13 -1.37 -3.32
N LEU A 34 -13.55 -1.23 -4.55
CA LEU A 34 -13.77 0.07 -5.19
C LEU A 34 -15.10 0.66 -4.75
N LYS A 35 -15.07 1.84 -4.15
CA LYS A 35 -16.25 2.59 -3.72
C LYS A 35 -16.45 3.82 -4.60
N TYR A 36 -17.68 3.99 -5.07
CA TYR A 36 -18.12 5.19 -5.76
C TYR A 36 -19.58 5.46 -5.40
N ARG A 37 -19.83 6.49 -4.62
CA ARG A 37 -21.15 6.79 -4.02
C ARG A 37 -21.68 5.59 -3.22
N LEU A 38 -22.82 5.03 -3.66
CA LEU A 38 -23.45 3.84 -3.05
C LEU A 38 -23.02 2.53 -3.73
N LEU A 39 -22.11 2.59 -4.70
CA LEU A 39 -21.62 1.41 -5.40
C LEU A 39 -20.33 0.92 -4.76
N GLU A 40 -20.33 -0.32 -4.31
CA GLU A 40 -19.14 -1.05 -3.90
C GLU A 40 -18.93 -2.24 -4.84
N ARG A 41 -17.69 -2.46 -5.26
CA ARG A 41 -17.30 -3.58 -6.10
C ARG A 41 -15.94 -4.10 -5.69
N SER A 42 -15.90 -5.39 -5.38
CA SER A 42 -14.65 -6.11 -5.22
C SER A 42 -14.06 -6.45 -6.58
N VAL A 43 -12.77 -6.29 -6.68
CA VAL A 43 -11.94 -6.64 -7.84
C VAL A 43 -10.67 -7.27 -7.31
N ASP A 44 -10.29 -8.42 -7.86
CA ASP A 44 -9.01 -9.04 -7.53
C ASP A 44 -7.85 -8.13 -7.99
N VAL A 45 -6.82 -8.00 -7.17
CA VAL A 45 -5.61 -7.23 -7.54
C VAL A 45 -5.02 -7.77 -8.82
N ALA A 46 -4.97 -9.10 -8.98
CA ALA A 46 -4.50 -9.75 -10.21
C ALA A 46 -5.29 -9.35 -11.47
N ASP A 47 -6.59 -9.08 -11.34
CA ASP A 47 -7.42 -8.59 -12.45
C ASP A 47 -7.09 -7.13 -12.80
N LEU A 48 -6.78 -6.31 -11.78
CA LEU A 48 -6.35 -4.93 -11.97
C LEU A 48 -4.94 -4.87 -12.59
N GLU A 49 -4.02 -5.73 -12.15
CA GLU A 49 -2.68 -5.86 -12.73
C GLU A 49 -2.76 -6.27 -14.20
N ARG A 50 -3.55 -7.30 -14.53
CA ARG A 50 -3.77 -7.71 -15.92
C ARG A 50 -4.33 -6.58 -16.76
N PHE A 51 -5.29 -5.82 -16.23
CA PHE A 51 -5.80 -4.65 -16.92
C PHE A 51 -4.72 -3.56 -17.11
N ALA A 52 -3.90 -3.31 -16.11
CA ALA A 52 -2.79 -2.37 -16.21
C ALA A 52 -1.79 -2.78 -17.30
N GLU A 53 -1.44 -4.06 -17.37
CA GLU A 53 -0.48 -4.60 -18.35
C GLU A 53 -1.05 -4.69 -19.76
N THR A 54 -2.24 -5.29 -19.92
CA THR A 54 -2.78 -5.69 -21.23
C THR A 54 -3.93 -4.82 -21.71
N GLY A 55 -4.59 -4.08 -20.83
CA GLY A 55 -5.83 -3.36 -21.11
C GLY A 55 -7.08 -4.26 -21.08
N GLU A 56 -6.95 -5.55 -20.75
CA GLU A 56 -8.07 -6.47 -20.65
C GLU A 56 -8.94 -6.19 -19.43
N LEU A 57 -10.25 -6.01 -19.65
CA LEU A 57 -11.22 -5.73 -18.60
C LEU A 57 -12.01 -6.95 -18.21
N THR A 58 -11.94 -7.34 -16.95
CA THR A 58 -12.90 -8.30 -16.38
C THR A 58 -14.30 -7.70 -16.28
N ARG A 59 -15.31 -8.54 -16.09
CA ARG A 59 -16.71 -8.06 -16.00
C ARG A 59 -16.93 -7.08 -14.84
N PRO A 60 -16.43 -7.34 -13.61
CA PRO A 60 -16.56 -6.43 -12.48
C PRO A 60 -15.92 -5.06 -12.76
N LEU A 61 -14.68 -5.05 -13.23
CA LEU A 61 -13.92 -3.83 -13.51
C LEU A 61 -14.55 -3.01 -14.64
N ARG A 62 -14.98 -3.65 -15.72
CA ARG A 62 -15.69 -3.00 -16.83
C ARG A 62 -16.98 -2.32 -16.36
N ARG A 63 -17.74 -2.99 -15.49
CA ARG A 63 -18.96 -2.41 -14.93
C ARG A 63 -18.68 -1.20 -14.07
N TYR A 64 -17.65 -1.29 -13.22
CA TYR A 64 -17.24 -0.17 -12.35
C TYR A 64 -16.81 1.05 -13.16
N ILE A 65 -15.90 0.87 -14.12
CA ILE A 65 -15.41 1.95 -14.98
C ILE A 65 -16.57 2.61 -15.75
N ARG A 66 -17.51 1.83 -16.26
CA ARG A 66 -18.69 2.37 -16.95
C ARG A 66 -19.57 3.22 -16.02
N VAL A 67 -19.80 2.76 -14.80
CA VAL A 67 -20.66 3.50 -13.83
C VAL A 67 -19.96 4.75 -13.31
N SER A 68 -18.64 4.71 -13.14
CA SER A 68 -17.84 5.89 -12.73
C SER A 68 -17.70 6.94 -13.85
N GLY A 69 -18.14 6.62 -15.07
CA GLY A 69 -18.04 7.53 -16.22
C GLY A 69 -16.62 7.75 -16.74
N GLN A 70 -15.68 6.93 -16.27
CA GLN A 70 -14.28 7.01 -16.70
C GLN A 70 -14.06 6.26 -18.02
N ARG A 71 -13.02 6.64 -18.75
CA ARG A 71 -12.57 5.90 -19.92
C ARG A 71 -11.51 4.87 -19.52
N PRO A 72 -11.62 3.61 -19.99
CA PRO A 72 -10.66 2.56 -19.65
C PRO A 72 -9.20 2.95 -19.87
N GLU A 73 -8.92 3.62 -21.00
CA GLU A 73 -7.58 4.04 -21.37
C GLU A 73 -6.98 5.03 -20.35
N GLN A 74 -7.80 5.98 -19.86
CA GLN A 74 -7.39 6.94 -18.85
C GLN A 74 -7.15 6.28 -17.49
N VAL A 75 -8.02 5.33 -17.11
CA VAL A 75 -7.84 4.57 -15.88
C VAL A 75 -6.53 3.78 -15.93
N ARG A 76 -6.27 3.11 -17.06
CA ARG A 76 -5.04 2.36 -17.27
C ARG A 76 -3.80 3.26 -17.18
N GLU A 77 -3.80 4.37 -17.90
CA GLU A 77 -2.72 5.36 -17.87
C GLU A 77 -2.45 5.85 -16.44
N THR A 78 -3.50 6.19 -15.69
CA THR A 78 -3.39 6.61 -14.29
C THR A 78 -2.80 5.51 -13.40
N LEU A 79 -3.21 4.27 -13.58
CA LEU A 79 -2.70 3.14 -12.79
C LEU A 79 -1.22 2.85 -13.05
N THR A 80 -0.78 3.02 -14.31
CA THR A 80 0.58 2.66 -14.76
C THR A 80 1.53 3.85 -14.86
N GLN A 81 1.06 5.07 -14.58
CA GLN A 81 1.93 6.23 -14.54
C GLN A 81 2.96 6.11 -13.43
N GLU A 82 4.23 6.07 -13.82
CA GLU A 82 5.35 5.95 -12.90
C GLU A 82 5.90 7.33 -12.52
N PHE A 83 6.20 7.47 -11.24
CA PHE A 83 6.85 8.64 -10.66
C PHE A 83 8.23 8.23 -10.14
N ALA A 84 9.30 8.80 -10.69
CA ALA A 84 10.65 8.53 -10.22
C ALA A 84 10.86 9.16 -8.84
N VAL A 85 11.09 8.31 -7.85
CA VAL A 85 11.35 8.73 -6.47
C VAL A 85 12.21 7.69 -5.74
N SER A 86 13.37 8.09 -5.24
CA SER A 86 14.18 7.16 -4.46
C SER A 86 13.53 6.88 -3.09
N PRO A 87 13.68 5.66 -2.52
CA PRO A 87 13.12 5.31 -1.20
C PRO A 87 13.53 6.30 -0.10
N ARG A 88 14.79 6.76 -0.13
CA ARG A 88 15.30 7.74 0.87
C ARG A 88 14.65 9.12 0.72
N LEU A 89 14.42 9.56 -0.52
CA LEU A 89 13.74 10.82 -0.77
C LEU A 89 12.28 10.73 -0.35
N LEU A 90 11.61 9.64 -0.72
CA LEU A 90 10.23 9.37 -0.34
C LEU A 90 10.07 9.34 1.18
N ASP A 91 10.91 8.60 1.89
CA ASP A 91 10.89 8.55 3.36
C ASP A 91 11.05 9.95 3.98
N ARG A 92 12.00 10.74 3.49
CA ARG A 92 12.18 12.12 3.94
C ARG A 92 10.99 13.01 3.65
N MET A 93 10.38 12.85 2.46
CA MET A 93 9.19 13.61 2.07
C MET A 93 7.99 13.24 2.93
N LEU A 94 7.81 11.97 3.24
CA LEU A 94 6.68 11.48 4.04
C LEU A 94 6.85 11.75 5.55
N ASN A 95 8.06 12.08 6.01
CA ASN A 95 8.38 12.39 7.41
C ASN A 95 8.49 13.91 7.70
N ASN A 96 7.92 14.74 6.85
CA ASN A 96 7.77 16.17 7.12
C ASN A 96 6.28 16.54 7.24
N PRO A 97 5.94 17.69 7.85
CA PRO A 97 4.54 18.07 8.10
C PRO A 97 3.66 18.11 6.85
N ILE A 98 4.22 18.44 5.69
CA ILE A 98 3.47 18.49 4.41
C ILE A 98 3.19 17.06 3.92
N GLY A 99 4.19 16.18 3.98
CA GLY A 99 4.04 14.78 3.60
C GLY A 99 3.11 14.01 4.54
N GLU A 100 3.18 14.27 5.84
CA GLU A 100 2.24 13.71 6.82
C GLU A 100 0.80 14.16 6.53
N ALA A 101 0.58 15.44 6.24
CA ALA A 101 -0.73 15.94 5.86
C ALA A 101 -1.25 15.30 4.54
N ALA A 102 -0.35 15.08 3.57
CA ALA A 102 -0.70 14.40 2.33
C ALA A 102 -1.03 12.92 2.55
N LEU A 103 -0.23 12.21 3.37
CA LEU A 103 -0.52 10.82 3.75
C LEU A 103 -1.87 10.69 4.47
N ASN A 104 -2.14 11.56 5.43
CA ASN A 104 -3.40 11.58 6.14
C ASN A 104 -4.57 11.74 5.15
N GLN A 105 -4.49 12.70 4.25
CA GLN A 105 -5.54 12.96 3.27
C GLN A 105 -5.76 11.78 2.30
N ILE A 106 -4.69 11.10 1.87
CA ILE A 106 -4.78 9.94 0.97
C ILE A 106 -5.26 8.71 1.73
N SER A 107 -4.83 8.52 2.98
CA SER A 107 -5.24 7.37 3.80
C SER A 107 -6.73 7.38 4.15
N GLU A 108 -7.38 8.55 4.12
CA GLU A 108 -8.84 8.63 4.19
C GLU A 108 -9.54 8.06 2.95
N ALA A 109 -8.87 8.07 1.81
CA ALA A 109 -9.40 7.56 0.55
C ALA A 109 -8.97 6.10 0.26
N ILE A 110 -7.80 5.69 0.80
CA ILE A 110 -7.23 4.34 0.64
C ILE A 110 -7.01 3.77 2.03
N TYR A 111 -7.82 2.82 2.45
CA TYR A 111 -7.85 2.33 3.83
C TYR A 111 -8.11 0.82 3.92
N PRO A 112 -7.71 0.17 5.02
CA PRO A 112 -7.95 -1.26 5.25
C PRO A 112 -9.41 -1.56 5.61
N PRO A 113 -9.79 -2.85 5.74
CA PRO A 113 -11.15 -3.27 6.12
C PRO A 113 -11.66 -2.69 7.45
N SER A 114 -10.78 -2.22 8.32
CA SER A 114 -11.16 -1.54 9.56
C SER A 114 -11.99 -0.27 9.31
N GLY A 115 -11.95 0.27 8.10
CA GLY A 115 -12.64 1.50 7.71
C GLY A 115 -11.99 2.77 8.27
N GLN A 116 -10.83 2.64 8.93
CA GLN A 116 -10.07 3.76 9.47
C GLN A 116 -8.87 4.06 8.59
N ALA A 117 -8.53 5.34 8.47
CA ALA A 117 -7.31 5.76 7.80
C ALA A 117 -6.09 5.08 8.43
N ASP A 118 -5.21 4.53 7.61
CA ASP A 118 -3.98 3.87 8.05
C ASP A 118 -2.78 4.44 7.29
N GLU A 119 -2.24 5.54 7.83
CA GLU A 119 -1.07 6.21 7.26
C GLU A 119 0.17 5.32 7.26
N THR A 120 0.29 4.43 8.26
CA THR A 120 1.43 3.51 8.36
C THR A 120 1.37 2.46 7.26
N ALA A 121 0.20 1.89 6.98
CA ALA A 121 -0.01 0.95 5.90
C ALA A 121 0.27 1.60 4.54
N LEU A 122 -0.27 2.79 4.30
CA LEU A 122 -0.05 3.54 3.06
C LEU A 122 1.42 3.92 2.86
N ARG A 123 2.09 4.40 3.93
CA ARG A 123 3.53 4.70 3.91
C ARG A 123 4.35 3.47 3.56
N SER A 124 4.04 2.33 4.19
CA SER A 124 4.73 1.07 3.93
C SER A 124 4.58 0.63 2.48
N ALA A 125 3.37 0.73 1.93
CA ALA A 125 3.10 0.41 0.52
C ALA A 125 3.90 1.31 -0.43
N LEU A 126 3.93 2.63 -0.19
CA LEU A 126 4.68 3.59 -0.99
C LEU A 126 6.19 3.32 -0.97
N VAL A 127 6.76 3.10 0.24
CA VAL A 127 8.19 2.84 0.39
C VAL A 127 8.57 1.51 -0.26
N LEU A 128 7.74 0.47 -0.10
CA LEU A 128 7.97 -0.83 -0.71
C LEU A 128 7.94 -0.74 -2.24
N SER A 129 6.96 -0.01 -2.82
CA SER A 129 6.87 0.22 -4.26
C SER A 129 8.12 0.93 -4.81
N ALA A 130 8.64 1.95 -4.09
CA ALA A 130 9.84 2.67 -4.51
C ALA A 130 11.13 1.84 -4.36
N SER A 131 11.12 0.73 -3.60
CA SER A 131 12.34 0.00 -3.21
C SER A 131 12.89 -0.88 -4.33
N ASP A 132 12.09 -1.24 -5.32
CA ASP A 132 12.47 -2.16 -6.40
C ASP A 132 13.32 -1.43 -7.46
N ASP A 133 12.79 -0.39 -8.06
CA ASP A 133 13.44 0.30 -9.19
C ASP A 133 13.57 1.83 -9.01
N GLY A 134 13.17 2.36 -7.86
CA GLY A 134 13.15 3.80 -7.60
C GLY A 134 12.01 4.53 -8.30
N ARG A 135 10.94 3.83 -8.60
CA ARG A 135 9.71 4.36 -9.19
C ARG A 135 8.50 3.91 -8.38
N VAL A 136 7.42 4.63 -8.50
CA VAL A 136 6.15 4.32 -7.85
C VAL A 136 5.02 4.55 -8.82
N SER A 137 4.16 3.56 -8.96
CA SER A 137 2.89 3.64 -9.66
C SER A 137 1.72 3.29 -8.73
N ILE A 138 0.51 3.70 -9.09
CA ILE A 138 -0.68 3.39 -8.28
C ILE A 138 -0.90 1.88 -8.18
N ILE A 139 -0.69 1.14 -9.27
CA ILE A 139 -0.88 -0.32 -9.25
C ILE A 139 0.11 -1.02 -8.31
N GLU A 140 1.34 -0.55 -8.20
CA GLU A 140 2.33 -1.08 -7.26
C GLU A 140 1.97 -0.77 -5.81
N VAL A 141 1.51 0.45 -5.52
CA VAL A 141 1.06 0.82 -4.17
C VAL A 141 -0.11 -0.07 -3.73
N VAL A 142 -1.05 -0.33 -4.62
CA VAL A 142 -2.18 -1.22 -4.34
C VAL A 142 -1.70 -2.65 -4.08
N ARG A 143 -0.83 -3.19 -4.94
CA ARG A 143 -0.24 -4.52 -4.78
C ARG A 143 0.53 -4.66 -3.46
N ASN A 144 1.28 -3.64 -3.09
CA ASN A 144 2.14 -3.63 -1.91
C ASN A 144 1.43 -3.17 -0.63
N TYR A 145 0.12 -2.94 -0.68
CA TYR A 145 -0.63 -2.54 0.51
C TYR A 145 -0.69 -3.71 1.52
N PRO A 146 -0.30 -3.51 2.80
CA PRO A 146 0.00 -4.59 3.73
C PRO A 146 -1.23 -5.18 4.43
N THR A 147 -2.35 -5.29 3.72
CA THR A 147 -3.57 -5.97 4.18
C THR A 147 -4.17 -6.77 3.05
N PRO A 148 -4.81 -7.93 3.32
CA PRO A 148 -5.41 -8.77 2.28
C PRO A 148 -6.45 -8.06 1.42
N GLN A 149 -7.09 -7.05 1.96
CA GLN A 149 -8.11 -6.26 1.28
C GLN A 149 -7.84 -4.77 1.50
N VAL A 150 -8.02 -3.97 0.45
CA VAL A 150 -7.91 -2.51 0.50
C VAL A 150 -9.16 -1.85 -0.08
N TYR A 151 -9.67 -0.85 0.60
CA TYR A 151 -10.77 -0.03 0.16
C TYR A 151 -10.25 1.22 -0.53
N ILE A 152 -10.81 1.54 -1.69
CA ILE A 152 -10.48 2.75 -2.45
C ILE A 152 -11.78 3.53 -2.68
N ASP A 153 -11.92 4.65 -1.98
CA ASP A 153 -13.01 5.59 -2.17
C ASP A 153 -12.64 6.59 -3.27
N SER A 154 -13.20 6.41 -4.45
CA SER A 154 -12.86 7.21 -5.63
C SER A 154 -13.24 8.68 -5.50
N GLU A 155 -14.30 9.02 -4.77
CA GLU A 155 -14.70 10.43 -4.57
C GLU A 155 -13.72 11.13 -3.63
N ARG A 156 -13.34 10.47 -2.54
CA ARG A 156 -12.32 10.99 -1.61
C ARG A 156 -10.95 11.09 -2.28
N LEU A 157 -10.58 10.10 -3.09
CA LEU A 157 -9.30 10.11 -3.80
C LEU A 157 -9.20 11.29 -4.79
N ILE A 158 -10.26 11.58 -5.54
CA ILE A 158 -10.33 12.75 -6.42
C ILE A 158 -10.22 14.05 -5.61
N ALA A 159 -10.93 14.15 -4.48
CA ALA A 159 -10.86 15.30 -3.61
C ALA A 159 -9.46 15.51 -3.01
N ALA A 160 -8.83 14.42 -2.51
CA ALA A 160 -7.48 14.44 -1.99
C ALA A 160 -6.45 14.89 -3.04
N TYR A 161 -6.55 14.35 -4.25
CA TYR A 161 -5.68 14.75 -5.37
C TYR A 161 -5.80 16.25 -5.68
N GLY A 162 -7.03 16.78 -5.73
CA GLY A 162 -7.26 18.21 -5.94
C GLY A 162 -6.64 19.09 -4.85
N GLN A 163 -6.74 18.68 -3.59
CA GLN A 163 -6.13 19.40 -2.46
C GLN A 163 -4.61 19.38 -2.51
N ILE A 164 -4.02 18.23 -2.81
CA ILE A 164 -2.56 18.08 -2.96
C ILE A 164 -2.03 18.94 -4.10
N GLN A 165 -2.72 19.00 -5.24
CA GLN A 165 -2.38 19.86 -6.36
C GLN A 165 -2.38 21.36 -5.96
N VAL A 166 -3.39 21.80 -5.23
CA VAL A 166 -3.47 23.19 -4.74
C VAL A 166 -2.33 23.48 -3.77
N LEU A 167 -2.00 22.53 -2.89
CA LEU A 167 -0.89 22.67 -1.95
C LEU A 167 0.46 22.74 -2.67
N SER A 168 0.71 21.82 -3.60
CA SER A 168 1.92 21.78 -4.42
C SER A 168 2.14 23.08 -5.19
N ASN A 169 1.08 23.61 -5.83
CA ASN A 169 1.15 24.87 -6.56
C ASN A 169 1.44 26.10 -5.68
N ARG A 170 1.07 26.05 -4.40
CA ARG A 170 1.35 27.13 -3.44
C ARG A 170 2.75 27.03 -2.85
N VAL A 171 3.23 25.83 -2.61
CA VAL A 171 4.50 25.58 -1.91
C VAL A 171 5.67 25.43 -2.90
N GLY A 172 5.43 24.92 -4.10
CA GLY A 172 6.47 24.71 -5.11
C GLY A 172 7.34 25.95 -5.39
N PRO A 173 6.76 27.13 -5.68
CA PRO A 173 7.55 28.35 -5.90
C PRO A 173 8.37 28.82 -4.68
N LEU A 174 7.90 28.46 -3.46
CA LEU A 174 8.63 28.79 -2.22
C LEU A 174 9.83 27.85 -2.01
N LEU A 175 9.71 26.58 -2.38
CA LEU A 175 10.80 25.60 -2.29
C LEU A 175 11.87 25.86 -3.35
N GLU A 176 11.49 26.22 -4.58
CA GLU A 176 12.44 26.65 -5.61
C GLU A 176 13.21 27.91 -5.20
N GLY A 177 12.56 28.85 -4.50
CA GLY A 177 13.20 30.05 -3.96
C GLY A 177 14.19 29.77 -2.81
N LEU A 178 14.09 28.61 -2.15
CA LEU A 178 14.98 28.16 -1.07
C LEU A 178 16.09 27.22 -1.57
N GLY A 179 16.13 26.89 -2.86
CA GLY A 179 17.13 25.99 -3.45
C GLY A 179 17.04 24.53 -2.99
N LEU A 180 15.81 24.06 -2.68
CA LEU A 180 15.49 22.70 -2.26
C LEU A 180 14.81 21.93 -3.38
#